data_9c6184f18415755be5c29370da662cc5
#
_entry.id   9c6184f18415755be5c29370da662cc5
#
_cell.length_a   1.000
_cell.length_b   1.000
_cell.length_c   1.000
_cell.angle_alpha   90.00
_cell.angle_beta   90.00
_cell.angle_gamma   90.00
#
_symmetry.space_group_name_H-M   'P 1'
#
loop_
_entity.id
_entity.type
_entity.pdbx_description
1 polymer ?
#
loop_
_entity_poly.entity_id
_entity_poly.type
_entity_poly.pdbx_seq_one_letter_code
_entity_poly.pdbx_strand_id
1 'polypeptide(L)'
;TTLEVTASGGVAPYSYQWYDDDGLIVGEEGSTYTPLTDEVGTFNYYVIVQGEGSGCETQSTTAQLIVNQGPSIDVQPLSSQTICLDGTSQDLTVTYINGVGEPTYQWFENDTCATTGGTAISVNGNASSYTPLTTLPGTKYYYVELTFPQGGCGVIPSECAEVVIIPDPAATIETSLSHTICDGGQIPDITVSYTGGVGNPTYQWHASTDGGTSFSPTGTDAPTYNPGTLSGEGNYQYYVEITFNDNPDNGCGLALSETVIIQVIPDPVLTPLLATQTVCEDSPATTLEVTASGGVAPYSYQWYDDDGLI
;
A
#
# COMPACT_ATOMS: atom_id res chain seq x y z
N THR A 1 18.31 22.73 -36.67
CA THR A 1 19.20 22.37 -37.84
C THR A 1 19.35 23.57 -38.72
N THR A 2 20.59 24.00 -38.95
CA THR A 2 20.91 25.09 -39.87
C THR A 2 21.15 24.50 -41.26
N LEU A 3 20.50 25.07 -42.28
CA LEU A 3 20.76 24.79 -43.68
C LEU A 3 21.95 25.65 -44.13
N GLU A 4 22.85 25.10 -44.92
CA GLU A 4 24.06 25.79 -45.40
C GLU A 4 24.31 25.50 -46.87
N VAL A 5 24.74 26.51 -47.59
CA VAL A 5 25.15 26.38 -48.99
C VAL A 5 26.52 26.99 -49.21
N THR A 6 27.33 26.33 -50.00
CA THR A 6 28.64 26.87 -50.46
C THR A 6 28.55 27.13 -51.96
N ALA A 7 28.79 28.38 -52.34
CA ALA A 7 28.85 28.79 -53.75
C ALA A 7 30.28 28.73 -54.27
N SER A 8 30.48 28.26 -55.51
CA SER A 8 31.79 28.24 -56.17
C SER A 8 31.63 28.43 -57.68
N GLY A 9 32.62 28.99 -58.34
CA GLY A 9 32.56 29.34 -59.77
C GLY A 9 31.84 30.66 -60.03
N GLY A 10 31.69 31.08 -61.25
CA GLY A 10 31.10 32.37 -61.60
C GLY A 10 31.93 33.57 -61.13
N VAL A 11 31.28 34.69 -60.89
CA VAL A 11 31.93 35.97 -60.48
C VAL A 11 31.44 36.35 -59.10
N ALA A 12 32.40 36.45 -58.14
CA ALA A 12 32.11 36.94 -56.80
C ALA A 12 32.02 38.49 -56.78
N PRO A 13 31.27 39.09 -55.78
CA PRO A 13 30.62 38.48 -54.62
C PRO A 13 29.31 37.74 -54.97
N TYR A 14 28.98 36.77 -54.09
CA TYR A 14 27.69 36.05 -54.21
C TYR A 14 26.65 36.66 -53.27
N SER A 15 25.42 36.74 -53.76
CA SER A 15 24.20 37.00 -52.98
C SER A 15 23.37 35.76 -52.88
N TYR A 16 22.62 35.61 -51.80
CA TYR A 16 21.79 34.44 -51.50
C TYR A 16 20.36 34.91 -51.21
N GLN A 17 19.39 34.10 -51.54
CA GLN A 17 18.00 34.31 -51.17
C GLN A 17 17.35 32.94 -50.91
N TRP A 18 16.85 32.75 -49.71
CA TRP A 18 16.17 31.50 -49.31
C TRP A 18 14.69 31.55 -49.65
N TYR A 19 14.15 30.40 -49.95
CA TYR A 19 12.77 30.15 -50.31
C TYR A 19 12.25 28.94 -49.58
N ASP A 20 10.96 28.95 -49.21
CA ASP A 20 10.20 27.82 -48.69
C ASP A 20 9.04 27.47 -49.67
N ASP A 21 8.08 26.63 -49.18
CA ASP A 21 6.91 26.21 -49.94
C ASP A 21 5.94 27.38 -50.25
N ASP A 22 5.97 28.45 -49.46
CA ASP A 22 5.16 29.66 -49.63
C ASP A 22 5.86 30.73 -50.50
N GLY A 23 7.13 30.53 -50.80
CA GLY A 23 7.89 31.41 -51.67
C GLY A 23 9.11 32.03 -51.02
N LEU A 24 9.35 33.33 -51.26
CA LEU A 24 10.53 34.04 -50.78
C LEU A 24 10.49 34.29 -49.27
N ILE A 25 11.56 33.86 -48.57
CA ILE A 25 11.73 34.14 -47.14
C ILE A 25 12.39 35.51 -46.98
N VAL A 26 11.61 36.48 -46.52
CA VAL A 26 12.06 37.88 -46.43
C VAL A 26 13.19 38.07 -45.41
N GLY A 27 14.31 38.63 -45.87
CA GLY A 27 15.46 38.96 -45.02
C GLY A 27 16.48 37.83 -44.83
N GLU A 28 16.23 36.64 -45.43
CA GLU A 28 17.14 35.51 -45.36
C GLU A 28 18.06 35.47 -46.60
N GLU A 29 19.10 36.32 -46.53
CA GLU A 29 20.04 36.59 -47.64
C GLU A 29 21.46 36.07 -47.31
N GLY A 30 21.61 35.21 -46.31
CA GLY A 30 22.89 34.63 -45.94
C GLY A 30 23.18 33.29 -46.62
N SER A 31 24.44 32.82 -46.55
CA SER A 31 24.80 31.46 -46.98
C SER A 31 24.22 30.36 -46.06
N THR A 32 23.63 30.74 -44.92
CA THR A 32 22.99 29.85 -43.96
C THR A 32 21.60 30.34 -43.61
N TYR A 33 20.70 29.40 -43.34
CA TYR A 33 19.35 29.67 -42.86
C TYR A 33 18.96 28.66 -41.76
N THR A 34 18.34 29.10 -40.70
CA THR A 34 17.84 28.24 -39.63
C THR A 34 16.31 28.29 -39.60
N PRO A 35 15.63 27.26 -40.16
CA PRO A 35 14.18 27.20 -40.14
C PRO A 35 13.58 27.15 -38.74
N LEU A 36 12.38 27.70 -38.55
CA LEU A 36 11.57 27.53 -37.38
C LEU A 36 11.05 26.08 -37.28
N THR A 37 10.78 25.65 -36.05
CA THR A 37 10.27 24.29 -35.75
C THR A 37 9.03 24.33 -34.84
N ASP A 38 8.26 25.41 -34.91
CA ASP A 38 7.08 25.69 -34.10
C ASP A 38 5.78 25.09 -34.69
N GLU A 39 5.81 24.66 -35.92
CA GLU A 39 4.70 24.00 -36.60
C GLU A 39 5.07 22.55 -36.98
N VAL A 40 4.15 21.62 -36.74
CA VAL A 40 4.27 20.22 -37.18
C VAL A 40 4.00 20.11 -38.67
N GLY A 41 4.91 19.52 -39.43
CA GLY A 41 4.75 19.38 -40.86
C GLY A 41 6.01 18.96 -41.58
N THR A 42 5.91 19.01 -42.89
CA THR A 42 7.05 18.79 -43.81
C THR A 42 7.23 20.06 -44.60
N PHE A 43 8.40 20.66 -44.48
CA PHE A 43 8.75 21.96 -45.08
C PHE A 43 9.92 21.75 -46.05
N ASN A 44 9.84 22.38 -47.21
CA ASN A 44 10.88 22.30 -48.23
C ASN A 44 11.55 23.66 -48.39
N TYR A 45 12.87 23.66 -48.44
CA TYR A 45 13.67 24.88 -48.57
C TYR A 45 14.66 24.75 -49.72
N TYR A 46 14.88 25.86 -50.43
CA TYR A 46 15.96 25.98 -51.39
C TYR A 46 16.52 27.40 -51.37
N VAL A 47 17.72 27.57 -51.89
CA VAL A 47 18.35 28.89 -51.98
C VAL A 47 18.70 29.16 -53.44
N ILE A 48 18.46 30.37 -53.88
CA ILE A 48 18.96 30.90 -55.13
C ILE A 48 20.23 31.70 -54.82
N VAL A 49 21.30 31.38 -55.50
CA VAL A 49 22.59 32.05 -55.39
C VAL A 49 22.86 32.82 -56.70
N GLN A 50 23.17 34.10 -56.57
CA GLN A 50 23.46 34.97 -57.68
C GLN A 50 24.87 35.55 -57.53
N GLY A 51 25.70 35.42 -58.57
CA GLY A 51 27.01 36.07 -58.68
C GLY A 51 26.88 37.46 -59.28
N GLU A 52 27.94 38.27 -59.09
CA GLU A 52 28.01 39.59 -59.72
C GLU A 52 28.16 39.42 -61.26
N GLY A 53 27.18 39.84 -61.97
CA GLY A 53 27.12 39.76 -63.44
C GLY A 53 25.80 39.23 -64.02
N SER A 54 25.46 39.61 -65.25
CA SER A 54 24.23 39.25 -65.87
C SER A 54 24.15 37.73 -66.15
N GLY A 55 23.09 37.06 -65.63
CA GLY A 55 22.80 35.64 -65.87
C GLY A 55 23.55 34.63 -65.03
N CYS A 56 24.28 35.06 -63.97
CA CYS A 56 25.02 34.17 -63.03
C CYS A 56 24.13 33.79 -61.84
N GLU A 57 23.09 33.03 -62.10
CA GLU A 57 22.14 32.59 -61.08
C GLU A 57 22.05 31.04 -61.08
N THR A 58 21.96 30.45 -59.88
CA THR A 58 21.71 29.00 -59.72
C THR A 58 20.88 28.71 -58.50
N GLN A 59 20.03 27.70 -58.59
CA GLN A 59 19.23 27.21 -57.49
C GLN A 59 19.85 25.95 -56.89
N SER A 60 19.81 25.84 -55.57
CA SER A 60 20.22 24.61 -54.87
C SER A 60 19.23 23.47 -55.09
N THR A 61 19.61 22.26 -54.72
CA THR A 61 18.65 21.18 -54.48
C THR A 61 17.78 21.53 -53.28
N THR A 62 16.57 20.97 -53.26
CA THR A 62 15.62 21.18 -52.18
C THR A 62 16.09 20.40 -50.91
N ALA A 63 16.16 21.09 -49.80
CA ALA A 63 16.33 20.50 -48.48
C ALA A 63 14.95 20.34 -47.84
N GLN A 64 14.70 19.19 -47.18
CA GLN A 64 13.44 18.92 -46.51
C GLN A 64 13.67 18.89 -44.99
N LEU A 65 12.82 19.61 -44.24
CA LEU A 65 12.71 19.58 -42.80
C LEU A 65 11.38 18.93 -42.44
N ILE A 66 11.43 17.88 -41.61
CA ILE A 66 10.24 17.23 -41.04
C ILE A 66 10.20 17.59 -39.55
N VAL A 67 9.14 18.30 -39.17
CA VAL A 67 8.85 18.63 -37.75
C VAL A 67 7.75 17.69 -37.26
N ASN A 68 8.10 16.82 -36.34
CA ASN A 68 7.16 15.88 -35.75
C ASN A 68 6.59 16.46 -34.45
N GLN A 69 5.40 16.01 -34.07
CA GLN A 69 4.81 16.34 -32.77
C GLN A 69 5.69 15.83 -31.65
N GLY A 70 5.87 16.67 -30.62
CA GLY A 70 6.62 16.28 -29.42
C GLY A 70 5.98 15.11 -28.69
N PRO A 71 6.76 14.30 -27.95
CA PRO A 71 6.25 13.16 -27.22
C PRO A 71 5.34 13.59 -26.06
N SER A 72 4.35 12.75 -25.74
CA SER A 72 3.54 12.87 -24.55
C SER A 72 3.23 11.48 -23.97
N ILE A 73 3.07 11.41 -22.66
CA ILE A 73 2.62 10.17 -22.01
C ILE A 73 1.14 9.96 -22.34
N ASP A 74 0.80 8.77 -22.83
CA ASP A 74 -0.56 8.36 -23.19
C ASP A 74 -1.24 7.63 -22.03
N VAL A 75 -0.56 6.63 -21.42
CA VAL A 75 -1.00 5.94 -20.23
C VAL A 75 -0.03 6.24 -19.10
N GLN A 76 -0.53 6.82 -18.03
CA GLN A 76 0.23 7.08 -16.81
C GLN A 76 0.33 5.81 -15.94
N PRO A 77 1.35 5.68 -15.10
CA PRO A 77 1.42 4.61 -14.12
C PRO A 77 0.20 4.60 -13.20
N LEU A 78 -0.16 3.43 -12.64
CA LEU A 78 -1.19 3.33 -11.63
C LEU A 78 -0.93 4.34 -10.51
N SER A 79 -1.90 5.22 -10.25
CA SER A 79 -1.70 6.39 -9.37
C SER A 79 -1.41 6.02 -7.91
N SER A 80 -2.00 4.90 -7.41
CA SER A 80 -1.72 4.40 -6.06
C SER A 80 -2.04 2.92 -5.91
N GLN A 81 -1.31 2.24 -5.03
CA GLN A 81 -1.61 0.89 -4.56
C GLN A 81 -1.16 0.73 -3.10
N THR A 82 -1.91 -0.08 -2.34
CA THR A 82 -1.59 -0.42 -0.95
C THR A 82 -1.51 -1.94 -0.83
N ILE A 83 -0.41 -2.43 -0.26
CA ILE A 83 -0.04 -3.85 -0.27
C ILE A 83 0.51 -4.20 1.11
N CYS A 84 0.28 -5.42 1.61
CA CYS A 84 0.96 -5.90 2.80
C CYS A 84 2.41 -6.29 2.49
N LEU A 85 3.23 -6.36 3.52
CA LEU A 85 4.63 -6.80 3.43
C LEU A 85 4.73 -8.11 2.67
N ASP A 86 5.73 -8.22 1.76
CA ASP A 86 5.97 -9.36 0.88
C ASP A 86 4.79 -9.74 -0.05
N GLY A 87 3.72 -8.95 -0.10
CA GLY A 87 2.62 -9.12 -1.05
C GLY A 87 3.01 -8.78 -2.48
N THR A 88 2.16 -9.10 -3.44
CA THR A 88 2.41 -8.86 -4.87
C THR A 88 1.94 -7.47 -5.28
N SER A 89 2.87 -6.61 -5.69
CA SER A 89 2.54 -5.32 -6.28
C SER A 89 2.07 -5.46 -7.73
N GLN A 90 1.19 -4.57 -8.16
CA GLN A 90 0.87 -4.41 -9.57
C GLN A 90 2.00 -3.65 -10.28
N ASP A 91 2.24 -4.01 -11.53
CA ASP A 91 3.22 -3.32 -12.36
C ASP A 91 2.80 -1.88 -12.61
N LEU A 92 3.73 -0.96 -12.43
CA LEU A 92 3.62 0.41 -12.91
C LEU A 92 3.99 0.42 -14.38
N THR A 93 3.06 0.79 -15.25
CA THR A 93 3.25 0.77 -16.71
C THR A 93 3.06 2.15 -17.29
N VAL A 94 3.80 2.45 -18.35
CA VAL A 94 3.68 3.70 -19.10
C VAL A 94 3.63 3.41 -20.59
N THR A 95 2.81 4.16 -21.32
CA THR A 95 2.85 4.25 -22.77
C THR A 95 2.98 5.70 -23.20
N TYR A 96 3.43 5.92 -24.43
CA TYR A 96 3.61 7.24 -24.99
C TYR A 96 3.08 7.31 -26.42
N ILE A 97 2.81 8.52 -26.88
CA ILE A 97 2.48 8.84 -28.26
C ILE A 97 3.41 9.94 -28.77
N ASN A 98 3.62 9.96 -30.07
CA ASN A 98 4.46 10.92 -30.79
C ASN A 98 5.95 10.82 -30.39
N GLY A 99 6.72 11.85 -30.77
CA GLY A 99 8.18 11.85 -30.60
C GLY A 99 8.92 11.26 -31.81
N VAL A 100 10.25 11.25 -31.74
CA VAL A 100 11.11 10.75 -32.82
C VAL A 100 12.04 9.67 -32.30
N GLY A 101 11.93 8.47 -32.85
CA GLY A 101 12.71 7.29 -32.44
C GLY A 101 12.14 6.64 -31.18
N GLU A 102 12.76 5.51 -30.82
CA GLU A 102 12.41 4.77 -29.62
C GLU A 102 13.03 5.44 -28.37
N PRO A 103 12.26 5.74 -27.31
CA PRO A 103 12.82 6.28 -26.08
C PRO A 103 13.54 5.22 -25.25
N THR A 104 14.45 5.67 -24.41
CA THR A 104 14.93 4.91 -23.27
C THR A 104 14.13 5.27 -22.04
N TYR A 105 13.96 4.31 -21.13
CA TYR A 105 13.22 4.46 -19.89
C TYR A 105 14.18 4.45 -18.71
N GLN A 106 13.89 5.26 -17.68
CA GLN A 106 14.52 5.18 -16.39
C GLN A 106 13.48 5.45 -15.30
N TRP A 107 13.21 4.44 -14.49
CA TRP A 107 12.38 4.57 -13.30
C TRP A 107 13.17 5.14 -12.14
N PHE A 108 12.48 5.93 -11.32
CA PHE A 108 13.02 6.55 -10.11
C PHE A 108 12.11 6.28 -8.93
N GLU A 109 12.68 6.17 -7.73
CA GLU A 109 11.95 6.17 -6.47
C GLU A 109 12.18 7.47 -5.71
N ASN A 110 11.17 7.92 -4.96
CA ASN A 110 11.21 9.15 -4.17
C ASN A 110 10.44 8.97 -2.86
N ASP A 111 10.73 9.79 -1.84
CA ASP A 111 9.99 9.82 -0.57
C ASP A 111 8.79 10.78 -0.61
N THR A 112 8.64 11.54 -1.68
CA THR A 112 7.51 12.46 -1.91
C THR A 112 7.03 12.35 -3.35
N CYS A 113 5.75 12.70 -3.60
CA CYS A 113 5.21 12.77 -4.96
C CYS A 113 5.84 13.93 -5.74
N ALA A 114 7.02 13.66 -6.32
CA ALA A 114 7.75 14.58 -7.17
C ALA A 114 8.35 13.80 -8.34
N THR A 115 8.40 14.42 -9.51
CA THR A 115 8.96 13.86 -10.75
C THR A 115 10.38 14.36 -11.02
N THR A 116 11.07 14.80 -9.98
CA THR A 116 12.48 15.25 -10.01
C THR A 116 13.16 14.90 -8.70
N GLY A 117 14.48 14.68 -8.75
CA GLY A 117 15.30 14.45 -7.56
C GLY A 117 15.18 13.06 -6.96
N GLY A 118 14.47 12.13 -7.59
CA GLY A 118 14.38 10.73 -7.17
C GLY A 118 15.70 9.98 -7.37
N THR A 119 15.81 8.83 -6.69
CA THR A 119 16.92 7.89 -6.86
C THR A 119 16.64 6.95 -8.03
N ALA A 120 17.56 6.87 -8.99
CA ALA A 120 17.40 5.97 -10.13
C ALA A 120 17.40 4.50 -9.71
N ILE A 121 16.42 3.76 -10.19
CA ILE A 121 16.28 2.32 -9.94
C ILE A 121 17.22 1.57 -10.88
N SER A 122 18.22 0.89 -10.30
CA SER A 122 19.28 0.21 -11.06
C SER A 122 18.88 -1.19 -11.55
N VAL A 123 17.92 -1.84 -10.92
CA VAL A 123 17.47 -3.20 -11.27
C VAL A 123 16.07 -3.11 -11.85
N ASN A 124 15.91 -3.58 -13.07
CA ASN A 124 14.64 -3.55 -13.83
C ASN A 124 14.01 -2.15 -14.04
N GLY A 125 14.79 -1.08 -13.76
CA GLY A 125 14.32 0.30 -13.90
C GLY A 125 14.37 0.88 -15.31
N ASN A 126 14.70 0.10 -16.34
CA ASN A 126 14.95 0.58 -17.71
C ASN A 126 13.94 0.05 -18.75
N ALA A 127 12.73 -0.27 -18.32
CA ALA A 127 11.65 -0.77 -19.20
C ALA A 127 10.41 0.12 -19.10
N SER A 128 9.46 -0.08 -20.01
CA SER A 128 8.15 0.61 -19.99
C SER A 128 7.27 0.20 -18.80
N SER A 129 7.67 -0.82 -18.05
CA SER A 129 7.03 -1.26 -16.82
C SER A 129 8.05 -1.50 -15.72
N TYR A 130 7.61 -1.31 -14.46
CA TYR A 130 8.39 -1.58 -13.26
C TYR A 130 7.49 -2.20 -12.19
N THR A 131 7.95 -3.27 -11.56
CA THR A 131 7.28 -3.91 -10.42
C THR A 131 7.91 -3.42 -9.12
N PRO A 132 7.20 -2.60 -8.30
CA PRO A 132 7.72 -2.12 -7.02
C PRO A 132 8.03 -3.26 -6.05
N LEU A 133 9.12 -3.11 -5.27
CA LEU A 133 9.46 -4.04 -4.20
C LEU A 133 8.54 -3.85 -3.00
N THR A 134 8.17 -4.95 -2.35
CA THR A 134 7.22 -4.97 -1.21
C THR A 134 7.87 -5.46 0.10
N THR A 135 9.19 -5.55 0.15
CA THR A 135 9.97 -6.16 1.25
C THR A 135 10.18 -5.25 2.47
N LEU A 136 9.81 -3.96 2.40
CA LEU A 136 9.97 -2.99 3.48
C LEU A 136 8.70 -2.16 3.65
N PRO A 137 8.15 -2.06 4.86
CA PRO A 137 7.00 -1.20 5.13
C PRO A 137 7.33 0.28 4.93
N GLY A 138 6.36 1.04 4.46
CA GLY A 138 6.47 2.49 4.24
C GLY A 138 5.80 2.93 2.96
N THR A 139 5.86 4.22 2.68
CA THR A 139 5.34 4.82 1.45
C THR A 139 6.49 5.25 0.56
N LYS A 140 6.44 4.86 -0.71
CA LYS A 140 7.35 5.31 -1.76
C LYS A 140 6.57 5.81 -2.96
N TYR A 141 7.18 6.74 -3.67
CA TYR A 141 6.63 7.32 -4.90
C TYR A 141 7.55 6.98 -6.06
N TYR A 142 6.96 6.60 -7.18
CA TYR A 142 7.68 6.19 -8.38
C TYR A 142 7.29 7.05 -9.55
N TYR A 143 8.25 7.36 -10.42
CA TYR A 143 8.01 7.98 -11.71
C TYR A 143 9.04 7.45 -12.72
N VAL A 144 8.74 7.58 -14.00
CA VAL A 144 9.65 7.18 -15.09
C VAL A 144 9.94 8.37 -15.97
N GLU A 145 11.20 8.51 -16.37
CA GLU A 145 11.62 9.43 -17.42
C GLU A 145 11.81 8.68 -18.73
N LEU A 146 11.18 9.19 -19.80
CA LEU A 146 11.36 8.74 -21.17
C LEU A 146 12.30 9.71 -21.88
N THR A 147 13.46 9.24 -22.33
CA THR A 147 14.44 10.04 -23.06
C THR A 147 14.41 9.68 -24.53
N PHE A 148 14.11 10.66 -25.37
CA PHE A 148 14.10 10.53 -26.84
C PHE A 148 15.44 11.02 -27.41
N PRO A 149 16.27 10.11 -27.95
CA PRO A 149 17.64 10.47 -28.37
C PRO A 149 17.70 11.26 -29.68
N GLN A 150 16.59 11.33 -30.43
CA GLN A 150 16.53 11.93 -31.77
C GLN A 150 15.52 13.08 -31.83
N GLY A 151 15.70 13.94 -32.82
CA GLY A 151 14.74 15.00 -33.17
C GLY A 151 14.60 16.12 -32.12
N GLY A 152 15.46 16.19 -31.10
CA GLY A 152 15.38 17.23 -30.08
C GLY A 152 14.20 17.10 -29.12
N CYS A 153 13.53 15.93 -29.08
CA CYS A 153 12.33 15.71 -28.25
C CYS A 153 12.59 15.70 -26.75
N GLY A 154 13.86 15.52 -26.31
CA GLY A 154 14.25 15.65 -24.92
C GLY A 154 13.78 14.53 -23.98
N VAL A 155 13.51 14.91 -22.74
CA VAL A 155 13.06 14.00 -21.66
C VAL A 155 11.67 14.40 -21.21
N ILE A 156 10.78 13.41 -21.05
CA ILE A 156 9.45 13.62 -20.47
C ILE A 156 9.26 12.70 -19.28
N PRO A 157 8.90 13.23 -18.09
CA PRO A 157 8.55 12.44 -16.93
C PRO A 157 7.07 12.01 -16.96
N SER A 158 6.78 10.85 -16.35
CA SER A 158 5.42 10.49 -16.00
C SER A 158 4.93 11.25 -14.76
N GLU A 159 3.64 11.13 -14.45
CA GLU A 159 3.13 11.44 -13.11
C GLU A 159 3.70 10.48 -12.07
N CYS A 160 3.62 10.86 -10.79
CA CYS A 160 4.06 9.99 -9.69
C CYS A 160 3.00 8.94 -9.36
N ALA A 161 3.45 7.74 -9.02
CA ALA A 161 2.67 6.63 -8.52
C ALA A 161 3.00 6.40 -7.03
N GLU A 162 1.99 6.35 -6.17
CA GLU A 162 2.16 6.05 -4.75
C GLU A 162 2.10 4.55 -4.51
N VAL A 163 3.05 4.00 -3.75
CA VAL A 163 3.05 2.60 -3.31
C VAL A 163 3.22 2.57 -1.79
N VAL A 164 2.20 2.08 -1.11
CA VAL A 164 2.16 1.96 0.35
C VAL A 164 2.31 0.50 0.72
N ILE A 165 3.38 0.17 1.45
CA ILE A 165 3.60 -1.16 2.02
C ILE A 165 3.28 -1.09 3.50
N ILE A 166 2.29 -1.83 3.94
CA ILE A 166 1.90 -1.92 5.35
C ILE A 166 2.39 -3.23 5.96
N PRO A 167 2.68 -3.26 7.28
CA PRO A 167 3.03 -4.49 7.97
C PRO A 167 1.93 -5.55 7.85
N ASP A 168 2.29 -6.81 7.96
CA ASP A 168 1.34 -7.91 8.08
C ASP A 168 0.41 -7.69 9.28
N PRO A 169 -0.84 -8.20 9.22
CA PRO A 169 -1.77 -8.06 10.31
C PRO A 169 -1.30 -8.82 11.55
N ALA A 170 -1.46 -8.19 12.71
CA ALA A 170 -1.22 -8.80 14.01
C ALA A 170 -2.44 -8.58 14.90
N ALA A 171 -2.93 -9.67 15.52
CA ALA A 171 -4.08 -9.65 16.41
C ALA A 171 -3.61 -9.61 17.88
N THR A 172 -4.32 -8.83 18.71
CA THR A 172 -4.05 -8.70 20.15
C THR A 172 -5.35 -8.85 20.93
N ILE A 173 -5.37 -9.76 21.90
CA ILE A 173 -6.50 -9.88 22.85
C ILE A 173 -6.41 -8.76 23.87
N GLU A 174 -7.48 -7.97 23.99
CA GLU A 174 -7.59 -6.84 24.93
C GLU A 174 -8.10 -7.27 26.32
N THR A 175 -8.73 -8.44 26.40
CA THR A 175 -9.19 -9.05 27.66
C THR A 175 -8.05 -9.82 28.30
N SER A 176 -8.13 -10.08 29.63
CA SER A 176 -7.14 -10.94 30.30
C SER A 176 -7.05 -12.31 29.62
N LEU A 177 -5.82 -12.80 29.41
CA LEU A 177 -5.57 -14.10 28.78
C LEU A 177 -5.85 -15.30 29.69
N SER A 178 -6.08 -15.07 30.99
CA SER A 178 -6.34 -16.13 31.94
C SER A 178 -7.43 -15.74 32.95
N HIS A 179 -8.40 -16.63 33.08
CA HIS A 179 -9.52 -16.50 34.02
C HIS A 179 -9.67 -17.80 34.83
N THR A 180 -10.09 -17.68 36.07
CA THR A 180 -10.54 -18.81 36.88
C THR A 180 -11.93 -18.50 37.43
N ILE A 181 -12.89 -19.36 37.15
CA ILE A 181 -14.29 -19.20 37.58
C ILE A 181 -14.78 -20.49 38.21
N CYS A 182 -15.85 -20.38 39.05
CA CYS A 182 -16.56 -21.55 39.52
C CYS A 182 -17.50 -22.11 38.42
N ASP A 183 -17.99 -23.34 38.65
CA ASP A 183 -18.95 -23.97 37.73
C ASP A 183 -20.21 -23.09 37.56
N GLY A 184 -20.67 -22.95 36.33
CA GLY A 184 -21.76 -22.03 35.99
C GLY A 184 -21.41 -20.55 35.95
N GLY A 185 -20.13 -20.19 36.11
CA GLY A 185 -19.66 -18.81 36.08
C GLY A 185 -19.56 -18.25 34.62
N GLN A 186 -19.31 -16.96 34.58
CA GLN A 186 -19.14 -16.21 33.30
C GLN A 186 -17.92 -15.30 33.39
N ILE A 187 -17.35 -14.98 32.27
CA ILE A 187 -16.33 -13.93 32.14
C ILE A 187 -16.89 -12.77 31.29
N PRO A 188 -16.28 -11.58 31.32
CA PRO A 188 -16.55 -10.52 30.35
C PRO A 188 -16.34 -11.01 28.92
N ASP A 189 -16.94 -10.29 27.97
CA ASP A 189 -16.70 -10.53 26.55
C ASP A 189 -15.20 -10.51 26.23
N ILE A 190 -14.75 -11.46 25.43
CA ILE A 190 -13.40 -11.48 24.88
C ILE A 190 -13.38 -10.51 23.72
N THR A 191 -12.45 -9.54 23.74
CA THR A 191 -12.29 -8.55 22.69
C THR A 191 -10.91 -8.65 22.07
N VAL A 192 -10.86 -8.46 20.74
CA VAL A 192 -9.61 -8.44 19.97
C VAL A 192 -9.47 -7.11 19.25
N SER A 193 -8.26 -6.58 19.21
CA SER A 193 -7.83 -5.53 18.30
C SER A 193 -6.82 -6.09 17.30
N TYR A 194 -6.54 -5.33 16.23
CA TYR A 194 -5.51 -5.69 15.28
C TYR A 194 -4.76 -4.46 14.79
N THR A 195 -3.57 -4.67 14.25
CA THR A 195 -2.75 -3.68 13.55
C THR A 195 -2.30 -4.25 12.21
N GLY A 196 -1.99 -3.40 11.24
CA GLY A 196 -1.64 -3.85 9.88
C GLY A 196 -2.86 -4.36 9.12
N GLY A 197 -2.63 -5.09 8.02
CA GLY A 197 -3.69 -5.57 7.13
C GLY A 197 -4.26 -4.51 6.20
N VAL A 198 -4.80 -4.91 5.05
CA VAL A 198 -5.44 -4.03 4.04
C VAL A 198 -6.85 -4.51 3.77
N GLY A 199 -7.83 -3.58 3.84
CA GLY A 199 -9.23 -3.89 3.60
C GLY A 199 -10.02 -4.16 4.87
N ASN A 200 -11.21 -4.76 4.73
CA ASN A 200 -12.08 -5.09 5.85
C ASN A 200 -11.72 -6.44 6.45
N PRO A 201 -11.52 -6.52 7.79
CA PRO A 201 -11.26 -7.79 8.43
C PRO A 201 -12.53 -8.66 8.52
N THR A 202 -12.34 -9.97 8.49
CA THR A 202 -13.33 -10.97 8.90
C THR A 202 -12.79 -11.76 10.07
N TYR A 203 -13.65 -12.09 11.03
CA TYR A 203 -13.29 -12.74 12.30
C TYR A 203 -13.87 -14.14 12.34
N GLN A 204 -13.05 -15.15 12.66
CA GLN A 204 -13.51 -16.48 12.98
C GLN A 204 -12.97 -16.90 14.35
N TRP A 205 -13.85 -16.95 15.33
CA TRP A 205 -13.52 -17.44 16.66
C TRP A 205 -13.45 -18.97 16.68
N HIS A 206 -12.59 -19.48 17.52
CA HIS A 206 -12.40 -20.91 17.75
C HIS A 206 -12.45 -21.20 19.25
N ALA A 207 -13.08 -22.31 19.60
CA ALA A 207 -13.22 -22.77 20.98
C ALA A 207 -12.69 -24.19 21.15
N SER A 208 -12.06 -24.44 22.30
CA SER A 208 -11.70 -25.76 22.77
C SER A 208 -12.32 -26.01 24.16
N THR A 209 -12.85 -27.18 24.38
CA THR A 209 -13.38 -27.68 25.66
C THR A 209 -12.57 -28.85 26.22
N ASP A 210 -11.49 -29.22 25.56
CA ASP A 210 -10.60 -30.34 25.88
C ASP A 210 -9.19 -29.91 26.29
N GLY A 211 -9.07 -28.68 26.79
CA GLY A 211 -7.80 -28.12 27.26
C GLY A 211 -6.84 -27.72 26.14
N GLY A 212 -7.36 -27.41 24.94
CA GLY A 212 -6.56 -26.97 23.80
C GLY A 212 -6.08 -28.11 22.87
N THR A 213 -6.59 -29.33 23.07
CA THR A 213 -6.22 -30.47 22.21
C THR A 213 -6.88 -30.35 20.83
N SER A 214 -8.13 -29.88 20.79
CA SER A 214 -8.85 -29.60 19.54
C SER A 214 -9.62 -28.30 19.64
N PHE A 215 -9.75 -27.60 18.49
CA PHE A 215 -10.52 -26.36 18.37
C PHE A 215 -11.59 -26.51 17.31
N SER A 216 -12.74 -25.93 17.55
CA SER A 216 -13.85 -25.86 16.61
C SER A 216 -14.30 -24.42 16.39
N PRO A 217 -14.70 -24.04 15.15
CA PRO A 217 -15.23 -22.73 14.86
C PRO A 217 -16.45 -22.41 15.74
N THR A 218 -16.52 -21.20 16.25
CA THR A 218 -17.61 -20.69 17.08
C THR A 218 -17.83 -19.20 16.85
N GLY A 219 -18.89 -18.63 17.45
CA GLY A 219 -19.17 -17.20 17.41
C GLY A 219 -19.68 -16.71 16.07
N THR A 220 -19.62 -15.40 15.91
CA THR A 220 -20.03 -14.65 14.73
C THR A 220 -18.84 -13.86 14.21
N ASP A 221 -18.92 -13.34 12.98
CA ASP A 221 -17.92 -12.43 12.40
C ASP A 221 -17.97 -11.07 13.14
N ALA A 222 -17.26 -11.00 14.27
CA ALA A 222 -17.19 -9.81 15.11
C ALA A 222 -15.89 -9.75 15.93
N PRO A 223 -15.38 -8.55 16.27
CA PRO A 223 -14.20 -8.40 17.10
C PRO A 223 -14.41 -8.75 18.58
N THR A 224 -15.63 -9.17 18.95
CA THR A 224 -16.01 -9.55 20.31
C THR A 224 -16.67 -10.92 20.33
N TYR A 225 -16.35 -11.71 21.34
CA TYR A 225 -16.97 -13.01 21.57
C TYR A 225 -17.36 -13.17 23.03
N ASN A 226 -18.61 -13.58 23.27
CA ASN A 226 -19.12 -13.92 24.59
C ASN A 226 -19.16 -15.44 24.76
N PRO A 227 -18.34 -16.03 25.65
CA PRO A 227 -18.36 -17.47 25.92
C PRO A 227 -19.66 -17.95 26.57
N GLY A 228 -20.44 -17.02 27.15
CA GLY A 228 -21.62 -17.35 27.92
C GLY A 228 -21.32 -17.99 29.28
N THR A 229 -22.27 -18.76 29.79
CA THR A 229 -22.14 -19.54 31.04
C THR A 229 -21.36 -20.81 30.74
N LEU A 230 -20.23 -21.00 31.45
CA LEU A 230 -19.41 -22.20 31.33
C LEU A 230 -19.74 -23.19 32.47
N SER A 231 -20.07 -24.42 32.10
CA SER A 231 -20.40 -25.49 33.03
C SER A 231 -19.59 -26.75 32.75
N GLY A 232 -19.20 -27.41 33.84
CA GLY A 232 -18.27 -28.55 33.82
C GLY A 232 -16.83 -28.13 34.04
N GLU A 233 -16.23 -28.78 35.02
CA GLU A 233 -14.82 -28.54 35.38
C GLU A 233 -13.87 -28.80 34.22
N GLY A 234 -12.88 -27.91 34.02
CA GLY A 234 -11.90 -28.06 32.96
C GLY A 234 -11.32 -26.74 32.45
N ASN A 235 -10.51 -26.84 31.43
CA ASN A 235 -9.93 -25.67 30.76
C ASN A 235 -10.63 -25.44 29.42
N TYR A 236 -11.27 -24.31 29.29
CA TYR A 236 -11.84 -23.82 28.05
C TYR A 236 -10.85 -22.83 27.44
N GLN A 237 -10.65 -22.93 26.13
CA GLN A 237 -9.69 -22.06 25.43
C GLN A 237 -10.33 -21.44 24.20
N TYR A 238 -9.97 -20.17 23.92
CA TYR A 238 -10.52 -19.40 22.81
C TYR A 238 -9.42 -18.62 22.12
N TYR A 239 -9.44 -18.60 20.79
CA TYR A 239 -8.65 -17.69 19.98
C TYR A 239 -9.47 -17.24 18.77
N VAL A 240 -9.00 -16.22 18.05
CA VAL A 240 -9.63 -15.71 16.84
C VAL A 240 -8.64 -15.65 15.67
N GLU A 241 -9.13 -16.02 14.51
CA GLU A 241 -8.49 -15.80 13.22
C GLU A 241 -9.07 -14.54 12.59
N ILE A 242 -8.20 -13.64 12.13
CA ILE A 242 -8.59 -12.42 11.41
C ILE A 242 -8.02 -12.51 10.00
N THR A 243 -8.88 -12.46 9.00
CA THR A 243 -8.50 -12.50 7.58
C THR A 243 -8.93 -11.22 6.86
N PHE A 244 -8.15 -10.84 5.83
CA PHE A 244 -8.38 -9.65 5.02
C PHE A 244 -8.61 -10.10 3.57
N ASN A 245 -9.87 -10.22 3.15
CA ASN A 245 -10.25 -10.88 1.90
C ASN A 245 -10.60 -9.93 0.74
N ASP A 246 -10.61 -8.61 0.97
CA ASP A 246 -11.05 -7.64 -0.05
C ASP A 246 -10.15 -7.61 -1.29
N ASN A 247 -8.90 -8.04 -1.16
CA ASN A 247 -7.98 -8.23 -2.28
C ASN A 247 -6.96 -9.33 -1.93
N PRO A 248 -7.16 -10.56 -2.43
CA PRO A 248 -6.27 -11.70 -2.12
C PRO A 248 -4.83 -11.50 -2.62
N ASP A 249 -4.61 -10.57 -3.56
CA ASP A 249 -3.28 -10.32 -4.15
C ASP A 249 -2.43 -9.33 -3.32
N ASN A 250 -3.03 -8.64 -2.33
CA ASN A 250 -2.31 -7.65 -1.53
C ASN A 250 -1.42 -8.23 -0.41
N GLY A 251 -1.32 -9.57 -0.32
CA GLY A 251 -0.36 -10.26 0.55
C GLY A 251 -0.69 -10.23 2.04
N CYS A 252 -1.84 -9.68 2.44
CA CYS A 252 -2.27 -9.67 3.83
C CYS A 252 -2.62 -11.08 4.27
N GLY A 253 -1.76 -11.65 5.10
CA GLY A 253 -1.94 -12.98 5.64
C GLY A 253 -3.05 -13.07 6.68
N LEU A 254 -3.13 -14.26 7.30
CA LEU A 254 -3.96 -14.55 8.45
C LEU A 254 -3.28 -14.02 9.72
N ALA A 255 -3.99 -13.25 10.54
CA ALA A 255 -3.58 -12.95 11.90
C ALA A 255 -4.25 -13.91 12.89
N LEU A 256 -3.45 -14.57 13.72
CA LEU A 256 -3.91 -15.38 14.84
C LEU A 256 -3.74 -14.61 16.13
N SER A 257 -4.78 -14.58 16.98
CA SER A 257 -4.67 -14.01 18.30
C SER A 257 -3.94 -14.95 19.27
N GLU A 258 -3.57 -14.41 20.41
CA GLU A 258 -3.23 -15.18 21.61
C GLU A 258 -4.45 -16.00 22.07
N THR A 259 -4.19 -17.04 22.85
CA THR A 259 -5.27 -17.89 23.38
C THR A 259 -5.69 -17.42 24.77
N VAL A 260 -6.99 -17.18 24.95
CA VAL A 260 -7.61 -16.95 26.27
C VAL A 260 -7.90 -18.31 26.91
N ILE A 261 -7.48 -18.49 28.15
CA ILE A 261 -7.67 -19.72 28.93
C ILE A 261 -8.62 -19.42 30.10
N ILE A 262 -9.72 -20.19 30.18
CA ILE A 262 -10.68 -20.10 31.28
C ILE A 262 -10.68 -21.44 32.01
N GLN A 263 -10.21 -21.42 33.23
CA GLN A 263 -10.25 -22.58 34.11
C GLN A 263 -11.57 -22.57 34.90
N VAL A 264 -12.41 -23.59 34.71
CA VAL A 264 -13.61 -23.84 35.51
C VAL A 264 -13.28 -24.82 36.59
N ILE A 265 -13.47 -24.38 37.85
CA ILE A 265 -13.21 -25.17 39.08
C ILE A 265 -14.52 -25.41 39.82
N PRO A 266 -14.58 -26.41 40.72
CA PRO A 266 -15.74 -26.66 41.55
C PRO A 266 -16.15 -25.43 42.39
N ASP A 267 -17.41 -25.37 42.76
CA ASP A 267 -17.92 -24.42 43.76
C ASP A 267 -17.23 -24.57 45.11
N PRO A 268 -17.17 -23.49 45.94
CA PRO A 268 -16.61 -23.59 47.26
C PRO A 268 -17.42 -24.52 48.16
N VAL A 269 -16.73 -25.30 48.99
CA VAL A 269 -17.32 -26.19 49.97
C VAL A 269 -17.19 -25.57 51.36
N LEU A 270 -18.28 -25.58 52.11
CA LEU A 270 -18.30 -25.10 53.48
C LEU A 270 -18.17 -26.27 54.47
N THR A 271 -17.31 -26.13 55.45
CA THR A 271 -17.16 -27.08 56.53
C THR A 271 -17.54 -26.37 57.85
N PRO A 272 -18.69 -26.67 58.44
CA PRO A 272 -19.05 -26.13 59.74
C PRO A 272 -18.20 -26.78 60.85
N LEU A 273 -17.70 -25.97 61.77
CA LEU A 273 -16.95 -26.46 62.96
C LEU A 273 -17.85 -26.94 64.06
N LEU A 274 -19.11 -26.44 64.12
CA LEU A 274 -20.08 -26.86 65.09
C LEU A 274 -21.48 -26.95 64.47
N ALA A 275 -22.04 -28.17 64.47
CA ALA A 275 -23.35 -28.41 63.86
C ALA A 275 -24.54 -28.22 64.81
N THR A 276 -24.35 -28.50 66.08
CA THR A 276 -25.43 -28.38 67.05
C THR A 276 -24.86 -28.00 68.44
N GLN A 277 -25.51 -27.05 69.10
CA GLN A 277 -25.19 -26.66 70.52
C GLN A 277 -26.47 -26.81 71.35
N THR A 278 -26.29 -27.25 72.59
CA THR A 278 -27.31 -27.26 73.60
C THR A 278 -26.82 -26.49 74.86
N VAL A 279 -27.46 -25.38 75.16
CA VAL A 279 -27.10 -24.49 76.27
C VAL A 279 -28.31 -24.20 77.16
N CYS A 280 -28.10 -23.84 78.40
CA CYS A 280 -29.19 -23.36 79.29
C CYS A 280 -29.50 -21.88 78.97
N GLU A 281 -30.68 -21.42 79.37
CA GLU A 281 -31.06 -20.01 79.30
C GLU A 281 -29.99 -19.15 80.02
N ASP A 282 -29.67 -17.99 79.45
CA ASP A 282 -28.65 -17.04 79.87
C ASP A 282 -27.19 -17.57 79.87
N SER A 283 -26.97 -18.78 79.35
CA SER A 283 -25.59 -19.30 79.19
C SER A 283 -25.03 -18.83 77.79
N PRO A 284 -23.72 -18.50 77.75
CA PRO A 284 -23.09 -18.13 76.54
C PRO A 284 -23.05 -19.31 75.52
N ALA A 285 -23.51 -19.06 74.28
CA ALA A 285 -23.35 -20.01 73.23
C ALA A 285 -21.88 -19.99 72.74
N THR A 286 -21.43 -21.13 72.21
CA THR A 286 -20.13 -21.21 71.54
C THR A 286 -20.21 -20.52 70.19
N THR A 287 -19.17 -19.80 69.81
CA THR A 287 -19.08 -19.17 68.49
C THR A 287 -19.31 -20.19 67.34
N LEU A 288 -20.18 -19.87 66.47
CA LEU A 288 -20.35 -20.65 65.23
C LEU A 288 -19.26 -20.26 64.24
N GLU A 289 -18.59 -21.21 63.71
CA GLU A 289 -17.54 -21.00 62.70
C GLU A 289 -17.77 -21.84 61.46
N VAL A 290 -17.36 -21.31 60.31
CA VAL A 290 -17.36 -22.01 59.03
C VAL A 290 -16.08 -21.72 58.29
N THR A 291 -15.54 -22.74 57.63
CA THR A 291 -14.38 -22.60 56.76
C THR A 291 -14.80 -22.93 55.33
N ALA A 292 -14.53 -22.00 54.42
CA ALA A 292 -14.67 -22.22 53.00
C ALA A 292 -13.38 -22.79 52.43
N SER A 293 -13.50 -23.75 51.50
CA SER A 293 -12.37 -24.32 50.74
C SER A 293 -12.81 -24.61 49.32
N GLY A 294 -11.88 -24.60 48.36
CA GLY A 294 -12.21 -24.69 46.92
C GLY A 294 -12.78 -23.38 46.39
N GLY A 295 -13.32 -23.37 45.18
CA GLY A 295 -13.84 -22.19 44.52
C GLY A 295 -12.79 -21.09 44.25
N VAL A 296 -13.25 -19.88 43.95
CA VAL A 296 -12.40 -18.71 43.64
C VAL A 296 -12.45 -17.76 44.84
N ALA A 297 -11.29 -17.49 45.48
CA ALA A 297 -11.17 -16.47 46.52
C ALA A 297 -11.17 -15.04 45.94
N PRO A 298 -11.54 -13.99 46.71
CA PRO A 298 -11.88 -14.02 48.14
C PRO A 298 -13.30 -14.50 48.39
N TYR A 299 -13.53 -15.13 49.53
CA TYR A 299 -14.85 -15.55 49.96
C TYR A 299 -15.56 -14.43 50.72
N SER A 300 -16.89 -14.33 50.50
CA SER A 300 -17.79 -13.53 51.32
C SER A 300 -18.73 -14.45 52.08
N TYR A 301 -19.10 -14.09 53.33
CA TYR A 301 -19.94 -14.89 54.19
C TYR A 301 -21.17 -14.08 54.61
N GLN A 302 -22.33 -14.73 54.58
CA GLN A 302 -23.56 -14.17 55.12
C GLN A 302 -24.23 -15.21 55.98
N TRP A 303 -24.52 -14.84 57.22
CA TRP A 303 -25.22 -15.70 58.19
C TRP A 303 -26.68 -15.47 58.13
N TYR A 304 -27.44 -16.52 58.40
CA TYR A 304 -28.90 -16.52 58.45
C TYR A 304 -29.37 -17.27 59.69
N ASP A 305 -30.47 -16.82 60.33
CA ASP A 305 -31.25 -17.54 61.32
C ASP A 305 -32.64 -17.88 60.76
N ASP A 306 -33.57 -18.39 61.61
CA ASP A 306 -34.90 -18.75 61.19
C ASP A 306 -35.77 -17.56 60.78
N ASP A 307 -35.40 -16.35 61.17
CA ASP A 307 -36.06 -15.09 60.83
C ASP A 307 -35.46 -14.42 59.59
N GLY A 308 -34.37 -14.92 59.07
CA GLY A 308 -33.72 -14.45 57.86
C GLY A 308 -32.25 -14.01 58.05
N LEU A 309 -31.89 -12.88 57.42
CA LEU A 309 -30.52 -12.37 57.38
C LEU A 309 -30.12 -11.78 58.76
N ILE A 310 -28.96 -12.20 59.27
CA ILE A 310 -28.34 -11.63 60.48
C ILE A 310 -27.28 -10.59 60.07
#